data_cb1c9ba755d0be11fce1170506eed949
#
_entry.id   cb1c9ba755d0be11fce1170506eed949
#
_cell.length_a   1.000
_cell.length_b   1.000
_cell.length_c   1.000
_cell.angle_alpha   90.00
_cell.angle_beta   90.00
_cell.angle_gamma   90.00
#
_symmetry.space_group_name_H-M   'P 1'
#
loop_
_entity.id
_entity.type
_entity.pdbx_description
1 polymer ?
#
loop_
_entity_poly.entity_id
_entity_poly.type
_entity_poly.pdbx_seq_one_letter_code
_entity_poly.pdbx_strand_id
1 'polypeptide(L)'
;MEGWVCLYRKILENPIICKDSDYFAVWCYLLLSATHKKTSALFKGKKIVLLPGQLITGRKSIAKKFKIDESKVQRILKTLENEQQIEQQTSSQN
;
A
#
# COMPACT_ATOMS: atom_id res chain seq x y z
N MET A 1 11.98 12.97 -1.71
CA MET A 1 12.11 11.63 -2.22
C MET A 1 12.98 11.61 -3.46
N GLU A 2 13.93 10.73 -3.47
CA GLU A 2 14.75 10.56 -4.64
C GLU A 2 14.23 9.40 -5.46
N GLY A 3 14.35 9.52 -6.77
CA GLY A 3 13.87 8.49 -7.67
C GLY A 3 12.49 8.81 -8.21
N TRP A 4 11.99 7.88 -8.97
CA TRP A 4 10.71 8.08 -9.65
C TRP A 4 10.03 6.73 -9.79
N VAL A 5 8.71 6.79 -10.04
CA VAL A 5 7.88 5.62 -10.19
C VAL A 5 7.27 5.64 -11.58
N CYS A 6 7.27 4.48 -12.22
CA CYS A 6 6.71 4.36 -13.55
C CYS A 6 5.29 3.81 -13.45
N LEU A 7 4.32 4.56 -13.97
CA LEU A 7 2.95 4.10 -14.03
C LEU A 7 2.61 3.73 -15.47
N TYR A 8 2.08 2.55 -15.64
CA TYR A 8 1.74 2.07 -16.99
C TYR A 8 0.29 2.39 -17.30
N ARG A 9 0.03 2.76 -18.54
CA ARG A 9 -1.34 3.09 -18.97
C ARG A 9 -2.31 1.95 -18.74
N LYS A 10 -1.83 0.73 -18.76
CA LYS A 10 -2.69 -0.44 -18.57
C LYS A 10 -3.38 -0.46 -17.22
N ILE A 11 -2.91 0.34 -16.26
CA ILE A 11 -3.55 0.39 -14.96
C ILE A 11 -5.01 0.84 -15.08
N LEU A 12 -5.30 1.67 -16.06
CA LEU A 12 -6.67 2.15 -16.27
C LEU A 12 -7.60 1.08 -16.82
N GLU A 13 -7.03 -0.04 -17.27
CA GLU A 13 -7.82 -1.16 -17.76
C GLU A 13 -8.11 -2.19 -16.66
N ASN A 14 -7.54 -1.99 -15.49
CA ASN A 14 -7.74 -2.91 -14.38
C ASN A 14 -9.04 -2.58 -13.66
N PRO A 15 -10.07 -3.46 -13.76
CA PRO A 15 -11.37 -3.14 -13.18
C PRO A 15 -11.37 -3.05 -11.66
N ILE A 16 -10.41 -3.68 -11.01
CA ILE A 16 -10.32 -3.63 -9.55
C ILE A 16 -9.72 -2.31 -9.09
N ILE A 17 -8.62 -1.89 -9.71
CA ILE A 17 -7.96 -0.65 -9.35
C ILE A 17 -8.85 0.55 -9.68
N CYS A 18 -9.59 0.47 -10.76
CA CYS A 18 -10.43 1.56 -11.23
C CYS A 18 -11.89 1.46 -10.77
N LYS A 19 -12.15 0.57 -9.80
CA LYS A 19 -13.49 0.35 -9.29
C LYS A 19 -14.12 1.64 -8.74
N ASP A 20 -13.35 2.37 -7.96
CA ASP A 20 -13.72 3.72 -7.57
C ASP A 20 -12.45 4.49 -7.24
N SER A 21 -12.59 5.80 -7.07
CA SER A 21 -11.42 6.66 -6.88
C SER A 21 -10.64 6.32 -5.62
N ASP A 22 -11.30 5.80 -4.58
CA ASP A 22 -10.61 5.43 -3.35
C ASP A 22 -9.67 4.26 -3.58
N TYR A 23 -10.08 3.29 -4.38
CA TYR A 23 -9.21 2.16 -4.72
C TYR A 23 -7.97 2.64 -5.45
N PHE A 24 -8.16 3.53 -6.41
CA PHE A 24 -7.05 4.05 -7.18
C PHE A 24 -6.10 4.87 -6.29
N ALA A 25 -6.68 5.70 -5.42
CA ALA A 25 -5.88 6.53 -4.52
C ALA A 25 -5.03 5.67 -3.58
N VAL A 26 -5.61 4.65 -2.97
CA VAL A 26 -4.88 3.77 -2.07
C VAL A 26 -3.79 3.02 -2.81
N TRP A 27 -4.11 2.50 -3.99
CA TRP A 27 -3.11 1.79 -4.78
C TRP A 27 -1.92 2.69 -5.14
N CYS A 28 -2.20 3.91 -5.60
CA CYS A 28 -1.14 4.87 -5.91
C CYS A 28 -0.31 5.22 -4.68
N TYR A 29 -0.96 5.41 -3.53
CA TYR A 29 -0.24 5.68 -2.30
C TYR A 29 0.74 4.56 -1.98
N LEU A 30 0.27 3.31 -2.08
CA LEU A 30 1.14 2.17 -1.78
C LEU A 30 2.32 2.11 -2.74
N LEU A 31 2.05 2.33 -4.02
CA LEU A 31 3.09 2.30 -5.04
C LEU A 31 4.13 3.39 -4.82
N LEU A 32 3.68 4.61 -4.55
CA LEU A 32 4.58 5.74 -4.38
C LEU A 32 5.33 5.72 -3.06
N SER A 33 4.75 5.07 -2.04
CA SER A 33 5.34 5.03 -0.71
C SER A 33 6.27 3.84 -0.51
N ALA A 34 6.18 2.83 -1.35
CA ALA A 34 7.06 1.66 -1.22
C ALA A 34 8.51 2.07 -1.43
N THR A 35 9.40 1.47 -0.65
CA THR A 35 10.81 1.79 -0.81
C THR A 35 11.31 1.26 -2.15
N HIS A 36 12.22 1.99 -2.76
CA HIS A 36 12.81 1.58 -4.03
C HIS A 36 14.20 1.00 -3.85
N LYS A 37 14.69 0.94 -2.61
CA LYS A 37 15.96 0.30 -2.30
C LYS A 37 15.89 -0.29 -0.90
N LYS A 38 16.78 -1.23 -0.62
CA LYS A 38 16.86 -1.84 0.71
C LYS A 38 17.07 -0.77 1.77
N THR A 39 16.23 -0.77 2.80
CA THR A 39 16.21 0.28 3.81
C THR A 39 15.90 -0.34 5.17
N SER A 40 16.53 0.22 6.21
CA SER A 40 16.18 -0.16 7.59
C SER A 40 15.05 0.72 8.09
N ALA A 41 14.17 0.14 8.89
CA ALA A 41 13.06 0.88 9.49
C ALA A 41 12.75 0.33 10.87
N LEU A 42 12.07 1.12 11.68
CA LEU A 42 11.60 0.66 12.98
C LEU A 42 10.13 0.35 12.90
N PHE A 43 9.74 -0.79 13.44
CA PHE A 43 8.35 -1.18 13.50
C PHE A 43 8.09 -1.83 14.86
N LYS A 44 7.24 -1.19 15.65
CA LYS A 44 6.91 -1.65 17.00
C LYS A 44 8.16 -1.86 17.84
N GLY A 45 9.09 -0.91 17.74
CA GLY A 45 10.31 -0.94 18.52
C GLY A 45 11.39 -1.89 18.02
N LYS A 46 11.13 -2.59 16.94
CA LYS A 46 12.10 -3.52 16.37
C LYS A 46 12.63 -2.98 15.05
N LYS A 47 13.92 -3.18 14.85
CA LYS A 47 14.54 -2.80 13.60
C LYS A 47 14.27 -3.89 12.56
N ILE A 48 13.71 -3.51 11.45
CA ILE A 48 13.45 -4.43 10.35
C ILE A 48 14.08 -3.89 9.08
N VAL A 49 14.24 -4.77 8.11
CA VAL A 49 14.80 -4.40 6.81
C VAL A 49 13.69 -4.47 5.78
N LEU A 50 13.49 -3.37 5.08
CA LEU A 50 12.53 -3.31 3.98
C LEU A 50 13.27 -3.54 2.66
N LEU A 51 12.74 -4.45 1.87
CA LEU A 51 13.27 -4.71 0.54
C LEU A 51 12.53 -3.83 -0.47
N PRO A 52 13.10 -3.62 -1.67
CA PRO A 52 12.42 -2.81 -2.68
C PRO A 52 10.98 -3.28 -2.89
N GLY A 53 10.06 -2.34 -2.94
CA GLY A 53 8.65 -2.62 -3.11
C GLY A 53 7.87 -2.80 -1.83
N GLN A 54 8.54 -2.70 -0.68
CA GLN A 54 7.87 -2.85 0.62
C GLN A 54 7.71 -1.51 1.31
N LEU A 55 6.72 -1.44 2.20
CA LEU A 55 6.53 -0.26 3.05
C LEU A 55 5.83 -0.68 4.33
N ILE A 56 5.96 0.16 5.35
CA ILE A 56 5.23 0.00 6.59
C ILE A 56 4.07 0.99 6.57
N THR A 57 2.86 0.48 6.69
CA THR A 57 1.68 1.32 6.72
C THR A 57 0.56 0.55 7.41
N GLY A 58 -0.60 1.18 7.54
CA GLY A 58 -1.75 0.53 8.14
C GLY A 58 -3.02 1.23 7.72
N ARG A 59 -4.15 0.55 7.93
CA ARG A 59 -5.44 1.08 7.50
C ARG A 59 -5.77 2.41 8.16
N LYS A 60 -5.36 2.61 9.41
CA LYS A 60 -5.62 3.87 10.11
C LYS A 60 -4.88 5.03 9.48
N SER A 61 -3.62 4.82 9.12
CA SER A 61 -2.82 5.85 8.48
C SER A 61 -3.38 6.22 7.12
N ILE A 62 -3.77 5.23 6.34
CA ILE A 62 -4.33 5.44 5.02
C ILE A 62 -5.68 6.15 5.13
N ALA A 63 -6.52 5.69 6.05
CA ALA A 63 -7.84 6.29 6.26
C ALA A 63 -7.72 7.76 6.62
N LYS A 64 -6.80 8.09 7.52
CA LYS A 64 -6.59 9.46 7.94
C LYS A 64 -6.07 10.33 6.79
N LYS A 65 -5.13 9.78 6.03
CA LYS A 65 -4.50 10.53 4.94
C LYS A 65 -5.50 10.89 3.84
N PHE A 66 -6.37 9.96 3.49
CA PHE A 66 -7.29 10.17 2.38
C PHE A 66 -8.71 10.48 2.82
N LYS A 67 -8.95 10.55 4.14
CA LYS A 67 -10.27 10.80 4.70
C LYS A 67 -11.28 9.77 4.23
N ILE A 68 -10.87 8.53 4.28
CA ILE A 68 -11.69 7.38 3.91
C ILE A 68 -12.00 6.62 5.19
N ASP A 69 -13.20 6.04 5.25
CA ASP A 69 -13.56 5.22 6.40
C ASP A 69 -12.59 4.05 6.55
N GLU A 70 -12.20 3.77 7.79
CA GLU A 70 -11.21 2.74 8.08
C GLU A 70 -11.64 1.36 7.59
N SER A 71 -12.92 1.04 7.71
CA SER A 71 -13.41 -0.25 7.24
C SER A 71 -13.38 -0.34 5.72
N LYS A 72 -13.58 0.77 5.04
CA LYS A 72 -13.44 0.78 3.57
C LYS A 72 -11.99 0.56 3.16
N VAL A 73 -11.05 1.19 3.88
CA VAL A 73 -9.62 0.97 3.60
C VAL A 73 -9.28 -0.51 3.77
N GLN A 74 -9.80 -1.14 4.82
CA GLN A 74 -9.55 -2.55 5.04
C GLN A 74 -10.07 -3.40 3.88
N ARG A 75 -11.28 -3.07 3.38
CA ARG A 75 -11.81 -3.79 2.23
C ARG A 75 -10.97 -3.59 0.98
N ILE A 76 -10.48 -2.35 0.78
CA ILE A 76 -9.62 -2.06 -0.37
C ILE A 76 -8.36 -2.89 -0.30
N LEU A 77 -7.69 -2.89 0.86
CA LEU A 77 -6.45 -3.64 1.02
C LEU A 77 -6.68 -5.13 0.81
N LYS A 78 -7.78 -5.65 1.32
CA LYS A 78 -8.08 -7.06 1.15
C LYS A 78 -8.37 -7.40 -0.30
N THR A 79 -9.07 -6.51 -1.01
CA THR A 79 -9.35 -6.71 -2.42
C THR A 79 -8.06 -6.72 -3.23
N LEU A 80 -7.17 -5.77 -2.96
CA LEU A 80 -5.89 -5.70 -3.66
C LEU A 80 -5.05 -6.95 -3.40
N GLU A 81 -5.11 -7.46 -2.19
CA GLU A 81 -4.38 -8.68 -1.84
C GLU A 81 -4.98 -9.90 -2.57
N ASN A 82 -6.31 -10.00 -2.60
CA ASN A 82 -6.97 -11.10 -3.28
C ASN A 82 -6.69 -11.09 -4.77
N GLU A 83 -6.48 -9.91 -5.36
CA GLU A 83 -6.16 -9.77 -6.77
C GLU A 83 -4.65 -9.83 -7.01
N GLN A 84 -3.89 -10.17 -5.98
CA GLN A 84 -2.44 -10.34 -6.08
C GLN A 84 -1.71 -9.06 -6.48
N GLN A 85 -2.32 -7.90 -6.20
CA GLN A 85 -1.69 -6.61 -6.44
C GLN A 85 -0.77 -6.22 -5.30
N ILE A 86 -1.04 -6.73 -4.10
CA ILE A 86 -0.21 -6.49 -2.92
C ILE A 86 -0.15 -7.76 -2.10
N GLU A 87 0.82 -7.79 -1.20
CA GLU A 87 0.95 -8.85 -0.22
C GLU A 87 1.06 -8.19 1.15
N GLN A 88 0.22 -8.59 2.07
CA GLN A 88 0.21 -8.02 3.41
C GLN A 88 0.85 -8.98 4.40
N GLN A 89 1.67 -8.42 5.29
CA GLN A 89 2.21 -9.16 6.41
C GLN A 89 1.84 -8.39 7.67
N THR A 90 1.19 -9.09 8.59
CA THR A 90 0.84 -8.50 9.87
C THR A 90 1.83 -8.99 10.90
N SER A 91 2.15 -8.14 11.86
CA SER A 91 2.95 -8.55 13.01
C SER A 91 1.98 -9.17 14.00
N SER A 92 1.86 -10.39 14.07
CA SER A 92 0.81 -10.92 14.89
C SER A 92 1.11 -10.88 16.37
N GLN A 93 0.85 -11.06 16.31
CA GLN A 93 0.80 -11.36 17.02
C GLN A 93 0.32 -11.86 17.39
N ASN A 94 0.20 -12.01 17.16
CA ASN A 94 -0.21 -12.37 17.28
C ASN A 94 -0.31 -12.51 17.33
#